data_dc032c575cf2f338fafd67c76c4d33d8
#
_entry.id   dc032c575cf2f338fafd67c76c4d33d8
#
_cell.length_a   1.000
_cell.length_b   1.000
_cell.length_c   1.000
_cell.angle_alpha   90.00
_cell.angle_beta   90.00
_cell.angle_gamma   90.00
#
_symmetry.space_group_name_H-M   'P 1'
#
loop_
_entity.id
_entity.type
_entity.pdbx_description
1 polymer ?
#
loop_
_entity_poly.entity_id
_entity_poly.type
_entity_poly.pdbx_seq_one_letter_code
_entity_poly.pdbx_strand_id
1 'polypeptide(L)'
;MEKSSSLINKALKLSDINFNSFSHSKNWIGFFEIEDESWASGVDTALKLFDKYFNKFKKEVFVISALNYDDTNLNDETLEIKHLHDKFKKLGILQEPNEHFDLGLNSEILLPAICLRIDALKFNEIKDLAKLLMLYTYSLNEWCFFIFPNLNLALYPHDERGFGYIELNDDIKNGLNFLEFCKKEKNAKVVLREQNSK
;
A
#
# COMPACT_ATOMS: atom_id res chain seq x y z
N MET A 1 -6.03 -18.42 13.25
CA MET A 1 -5.07 -18.11 12.17
C MET A 1 -5.33 -18.85 10.87
N GLU A 2 -5.61 -20.18 10.87
CA GLU A 2 -5.83 -20.97 9.62
C GLU A 2 -7.00 -20.51 8.74
N LYS A 3 -8.10 -20.02 9.31
CA LYS A 3 -9.24 -19.53 8.52
C LYS A 3 -8.94 -18.24 7.74
N SER A 4 -8.08 -17.37 8.28
CA SER A 4 -7.69 -16.13 7.60
C SER A 4 -6.80 -16.40 6.39
N SER A 5 -5.83 -17.34 6.51
CA SER A 5 -4.93 -17.68 5.39
C SER A 5 -5.68 -18.32 4.22
N SER A 6 -6.73 -19.11 4.48
CA SER A 6 -7.53 -19.74 3.42
C SER A 6 -8.43 -18.74 2.66
N LEU A 7 -8.92 -17.69 3.34
CA LEU A 7 -9.70 -16.61 2.71
C LEU A 7 -8.78 -15.73 1.84
N ILE A 8 -7.58 -15.42 2.33
CA ILE A 8 -6.60 -14.61 1.60
C ILE A 8 -6.09 -15.37 0.36
N ASN A 9 -5.78 -16.65 0.50
CA ASN A 9 -5.36 -17.49 -0.63
C ASN A 9 -6.44 -17.65 -1.72
N LYS A 10 -7.73 -17.50 -1.38
CA LYS A 10 -8.82 -17.48 -2.36
C LYS A 10 -9.01 -16.11 -3.01
N ALA A 11 -8.74 -15.03 -2.28
CA ALA A 11 -8.99 -13.67 -2.73
C ALA A 11 -7.80 -13.07 -3.48
N LEU A 12 -6.58 -13.45 -3.15
CA LEU A 12 -5.36 -12.87 -3.70
C LEU A 12 -4.61 -13.91 -4.51
N LYS A 13 -4.67 -13.80 -5.83
CA LYS A 13 -3.70 -14.47 -6.70
C LYS A 13 -2.45 -13.61 -6.74
N LEU A 14 -1.50 -13.88 -5.82
CA LEU A 14 -0.22 -13.17 -5.78
C LEU A 14 0.51 -13.19 -7.12
N SER A 15 0.29 -14.22 -7.94
CA SER A 15 0.79 -14.32 -9.32
C SER A 15 0.27 -13.21 -10.25
N ASP A 16 -0.82 -12.56 -9.92
CA ASP A 16 -1.42 -11.48 -10.72
C ASP A 16 -0.82 -10.10 -10.36
N ILE A 17 -0.01 -10.02 -9.29
CA ILE A 17 0.68 -8.81 -8.86
C ILE A 17 2.09 -8.80 -9.44
N ASN A 18 2.41 -7.75 -10.19
CA ASN A 18 3.77 -7.48 -10.62
C ASN A 18 4.48 -6.65 -9.55
N PHE A 19 5.33 -7.31 -8.74
CA PHE A 19 6.04 -6.65 -7.64
C PHE A 19 7.13 -5.68 -8.10
N ASN A 20 7.61 -5.79 -9.32
CA ASN A 20 8.58 -4.85 -9.88
C ASN A 20 7.92 -3.57 -10.38
N SER A 21 6.63 -3.64 -10.72
CA SER A 21 5.85 -2.49 -11.15
C SER A 21 4.37 -2.76 -10.96
N PHE A 22 3.79 -2.24 -9.92
CA PHE A 22 2.39 -2.49 -9.56
C PHE A 22 1.42 -2.10 -10.67
N SER A 23 1.72 -1.04 -11.43
CA SER A 23 0.92 -0.61 -12.58
C SER A 23 0.88 -1.61 -13.73
N HIS A 24 1.80 -2.57 -13.78
CA HIS A 24 1.80 -3.68 -14.74
C HIS A 24 1.09 -4.93 -14.21
N SER A 25 0.52 -4.89 -13.02
CA SER A 25 -0.30 -5.98 -12.50
C SER A 25 -1.52 -6.23 -13.37
N LYS A 26 -1.94 -7.50 -13.49
CA LYS A 26 -3.03 -7.91 -14.39
C LYS A 26 -4.30 -7.06 -14.24
N ASN A 27 -4.73 -6.85 -13.00
CA ASN A 27 -5.97 -6.13 -12.67
C ASN A 27 -5.69 -4.79 -11.98
N TRP A 28 -4.59 -4.13 -12.30
CA TRP A 28 -4.35 -2.78 -11.85
C TRP A 28 -5.38 -1.84 -12.47
N ILE A 29 -6.00 -0.99 -11.65
CA ILE A 29 -7.08 -0.08 -12.07
C ILE A 29 -6.54 1.32 -12.30
N GLY A 30 -5.67 1.76 -11.40
CA GLY A 30 -5.16 3.11 -11.39
C GLY A 30 -4.68 3.52 -10.00
N PHE A 31 -4.44 4.80 -9.84
CA PHE A 31 -4.09 5.42 -8.57
C PHE A 31 -4.67 6.82 -8.47
N PHE A 32 -4.67 7.37 -7.26
CA PHE A 32 -4.79 8.81 -7.07
C PHE A 32 -3.62 9.32 -6.25
N GLU A 33 -3.28 10.57 -6.45
CA GLU A 33 -2.32 11.35 -5.69
C GLU A 33 -2.90 12.71 -5.33
N ILE A 34 -2.43 13.32 -4.24
CA ILE A 34 -2.82 14.67 -3.83
C ILE A 34 -1.71 15.64 -4.20
N GLU A 35 -2.01 16.54 -5.13
CA GLU A 35 -1.13 17.64 -5.51
C GLU A 35 -1.29 18.78 -4.49
N ASP A 36 -0.39 18.83 -3.50
CA ASP A 36 -0.36 19.87 -2.45
C ASP A 36 1.06 20.45 -2.36
N GLU A 37 1.18 21.71 -1.94
CA GLU A 37 2.46 22.37 -1.73
C GLU A 37 3.28 21.67 -0.62
N SER A 38 2.60 21.24 0.44
CA SER A 38 3.19 20.49 1.53
C SER A 38 2.99 18.98 1.35
N TRP A 39 4.08 18.23 1.38
CA TRP A 39 4.04 16.77 1.32
C TRP A 39 3.17 16.16 2.43
N ALA A 40 3.41 16.59 3.67
CA ALA A 40 2.65 16.10 4.83
C ALA A 40 1.14 16.42 4.72
N SER A 41 0.78 17.62 4.24
CA SER A 41 -0.62 18.00 4.02
C SER A 41 -1.28 17.13 2.96
N GLY A 42 -0.57 16.82 1.87
CA GLY A 42 -1.03 15.91 0.83
C GLY A 42 -1.30 14.50 1.38
N VAL A 43 -0.37 13.96 2.18
CA VAL A 43 -0.54 12.65 2.84
C VAL A 43 -1.75 12.67 3.78
N ASP A 44 -1.90 13.70 4.62
CA ASP A 44 -3.04 13.80 5.54
C ASP A 44 -4.38 13.88 4.78
N THR A 45 -4.40 14.55 3.62
CA THR A 45 -5.60 14.62 2.75
C THR A 45 -5.89 13.25 2.12
N ALA A 46 -4.88 12.55 1.62
CA ALA A 46 -5.04 11.20 1.09
C ALA A 46 -5.60 10.23 2.15
N LEU A 47 -5.09 10.31 3.38
CA LEU A 47 -5.57 9.50 4.51
C LEU A 47 -7.01 9.87 4.94
N LYS A 48 -7.41 11.13 4.86
CA LYS A 48 -8.80 11.55 5.08
C LYS A 48 -9.75 10.95 4.03
N LEU A 49 -9.37 10.95 2.76
CA LEU A 49 -10.15 10.30 1.70
C LEU A 49 -10.26 8.80 1.92
N PHE A 50 -9.15 8.13 2.25
CA PHE A 50 -9.12 6.72 2.61
C PHE A 50 -10.06 6.43 3.78
N ASP A 51 -9.95 7.17 4.89
CA ASP A 51 -10.78 6.99 6.07
C ASP A 51 -12.27 7.18 5.75
N LYS A 52 -12.61 8.27 5.08
CA LYS A 52 -14.00 8.62 4.72
C LYS A 52 -14.66 7.54 3.87
N TYR A 53 -13.92 6.88 2.98
CA TYR A 53 -14.48 5.86 2.11
C TYR A 53 -14.47 4.46 2.76
N PHE A 54 -13.35 4.06 3.36
CA PHE A 54 -13.13 2.69 3.82
C PHE A 54 -13.52 2.41 5.28
N ASN A 55 -13.78 3.43 6.12
CA ASN A 55 -14.13 3.23 7.53
C ASN A 55 -15.35 2.30 7.73
N LYS A 56 -16.30 2.31 6.81
CA LYS A 56 -17.46 1.40 6.84
C LYS A 56 -17.09 -0.08 6.61
N PHE A 57 -15.92 -0.36 6.05
CA PHE A 57 -15.41 -1.70 5.76
C PHE A 57 -14.30 -2.15 6.72
N LYS A 58 -14.05 -1.40 7.79
CA LYS A 58 -12.92 -1.58 8.73
C LYS A 58 -12.83 -2.92 9.45
N LYS A 59 -13.87 -3.75 9.43
CA LYS A 59 -13.93 -4.99 10.22
C LYS A 59 -13.14 -6.14 9.60
N GLU A 60 -12.82 -6.07 8.32
CA GLU A 60 -12.22 -7.16 7.56
C GLU A 60 -11.14 -6.63 6.63
N VAL A 61 -10.08 -6.08 7.21
CA VAL A 61 -8.92 -5.61 6.48
C VAL A 61 -7.70 -6.39 6.92
N PHE A 62 -6.94 -6.89 5.95
CA PHE A 62 -5.68 -7.55 6.19
C PHE A 62 -4.54 -6.73 5.59
N VAL A 63 -3.40 -6.74 6.23
CA VAL A 63 -2.16 -6.18 5.69
C VAL A 63 -1.29 -7.33 5.21
N ILE A 64 -0.87 -7.28 3.96
CA ILE A 64 0.15 -8.17 3.42
C ILE A 64 1.37 -7.30 3.14
N SER A 65 2.48 -7.60 3.79
CA SER A 65 3.66 -6.76 3.67
C SER A 65 4.98 -7.54 3.68
N ALA A 66 6.00 -6.95 3.05
CA ALA A 66 7.41 -7.30 3.19
C ALA A 66 8.19 -5.99 3.32
N LEU A 67 8.17 -5.42 4.53
CA LEU A 67 8.76 -4.12 4.82
C LEU A 67 10.05 -4.30 5.61
N ASN A 68 11.12 -3.68 5.13
CA ASN A 68 12.37 -3.54 5.85
C ASN A 68 12.54 -2.10 6.31
N TYR A 69 13.38 -1.89 7.31
CA TYR A 69 13.73 -0.56 7.77
C TYR A 69 15.21 -0.29 7.57
N ASP A 70 15.52 0.98 7.34
CA ASP A 70 16.88 1.48 7.37
C ASP A 70 16.94 2.65 8.37
N ASP A 71 17.72 2.48 9.43
CA ASP A 71 17.90 3.52 10.47
C ASP A 71 19.01 4.53 10.10
N THR A 72 19.69 4.34 8.97
CA THR A 72 20.87 5.16 8.60
C THR A 72 20.50 6.52 8.01
N ASN A 73 19.29 6.68 7.48
CA ASN A 73 18.83 7.87 6.75
C ASN A 73 17.78 8.71 7.51
N LEU A 74 17.86 8.74 8.84
CA LEU A 74 16.99 9.60 9.65
C LEU A 74 17.35 11.07 9.41
N ASN A 75 16.42 11.84 8.86
CA ASN A 75 16.50 13.29 8.71
C ASN A 75 15.44 14.00 9.58
N ASP A 76 15.47 15.31 9.63
CA ASP A 76 14.56 16.09 10.48
C ASP A 76 13.10 15.87 10.09
N GLU A 77 12.78 15.68 8.81
CA GLU A 77 11.42 15.42 8.32
C GLU A 77 10.88 14.07 8.81
N THR A 78 11.78 13.07 8.93
CA THR A 78 11.39 11.76 9.42
C THR A 78 11.29 11.69 10.95
N LEU A 79 11.90 12.61 11.68
CA LEU A 79 11.83 12.63 13.15
C LEU A 79 10.41 12.83 13.68
N GLU A 80 9.57 13.61 12.99
CA GLU A 80 8.18 13.82 13.38
C GLU A 80 7.36 12.52 13.40
N ILE A 81 7.69 11.58 12.51
CA ILE A 81 7.00 10.29 12.39
C ILE A 81 7.79 9.14 12.98
N LYS A 82 8.93 9.41 13.62
CA LYS A 82 9.77 8.36 14.25
C LYS A 82 8.98 7.47 15.20
N HIS A 83 8.02 8.03 15.91
CA HIS A 83 7.16 7.27 16.81
C HIS A 83 6.33 6.19 16.06
N LEU A 84 5.93 6.42 14.81
CA LEU A 84 5.26 5.41 13.98
C LEU A 84 6.25 4.33 13.54
N HIS A 85 7.43 4.73 13.12
CA HIS A 85 8.51 3.82 12.76
C HIS A 85 8.84 2.87 13.93
N ASP A 86 9.10 3.42 15.12
CA ASP A 86 9.39 2.64 16.33
C ASP A 86 8.21 1.71 16.72
N LYS A 87 6.98 2.18 16.55
CA LYS A 87 5.77 1.37 16.76
C LYS A 87 5.75 0.14 15.86
N PHE A 88 5.98 0.30 14.57
CA PHE A 88 5.91 -0.82 13.63
C PHE A 88 7.13 -1.74 13.68
N LYS A 89 8.31 -1.24 14.05
CA LYS A 89 9.45 -2.08 14.45
C LYS A 89 9.08 -2.96 15.65
N LYS A 90 8.52 -2.38 16.71
CA LYS A 90 8.11 -3.12 17.92
C LYS A 90 7.03 -4.17 17.63
N LEU A 91 6.13 -3.91 16.66
CA LEU A 91 5.13 -4.88 16.22
C LEU A 91 5.74 -5.95 15.29
N GLY A 92 7.01 -5.81 14.90
CA GLY A 92 7.72 -6.70 13.99
C GLY A 92 7.17 -6.64 12.56
N ILE A 93 6.45 -5.57 12.19
CA ILE A 93 5.98 -5.33 10.82
C ILE A 93 7.13 -4.82 9.95
N LEU A 94 7.93 -3.91 10.51
CA LEU A 94 9.22 -3.54 9.94
C LEU A 94 10.28 -4.52 10.44
N GLN A 95 11.00 -5.13 9.51
CA GLN A 95 12.03 -6.13 9.80
C GLN A 95 13.42 -5.58 9.47
N GLU A 96 14.44 -6.14 10.09
CA GLU A 96 15.83 -5.84 9.71
C GLU A 96 16.06 -6.26 8.26
N PRO A 97 16.84 -5.48 7.50
CA PRO A 97 17.24 -5.88 6.17
C PRO A 97 17.98 -7.22 6.24
N ASN A 98 17.54 -8.18 5.45
CA ASN A 98 18.30 -9.40 5.26
C ASN A 98 19.30 -9.19 4.11
N GLU A 99 20.48 -9.82 4.18
CA GLU A 99 21.52 -9.78 3.14
C GLU A 99 21.00 -10.16 1.73
N HIS A 100 19.85 -10.83 1.67
CA HIS A 100 19.17 -11.22 0.43
C HIS A 100 18.27 -10.11 -0.16
N PHE A 101 18.12 -8.99 0.52
CA PHE A 101 17.29 -7.85 0.09
C PHE A 101 18.08 -6.74 -0.61
N ASP A 102 19.38 -6.91 -0.82
CA ASP A 102 20.15 -5.99 -1.65
C ASP A 102 19.73 -6.17 -3.11
N LEU A 103 18.56 -5.60 -3.41
CA LEU A 103 18.03 -5.47 -4.76
C LEU A 103 18.84 -4.38 -5.46
N GLY A 104 20.10 -4.66 -5.73
CA GLY A 104 20.87 -3.86 -6.67
C GLY A 104 20.07 -3.70 -7.96
N LEU A 105 19.82 -2.47 -8.37
CA LEU A 105 19.03 -2.06 -9.53
C LEU A 105 19.45 -2.69 -10.89
N ASN A 106 20.42 -3.62 -10.92
CA ASN A 106 21.03 -4.16 -12.12
C ASN A 106 21.04 -5.70 -12.21
N SER A 107 20.35 -6.43 -11.35
CA SER A 107 20.32 -7.88 -11.47
C SER A 107 18.98 -8.35 -12.06
N GLU A 108 19.03 -9.21 -13.06
CA GLU A 108 17.94 -10.12 -13.45
C GLU A 108 17.67 -11.07 -12.27
N ILE A 109 17.20 -10.51 -11.15
CA ILE A 109 17.02 -11.26 -9.91
C ILE A 109 15.72 -12.02 -10.02
N LEU A 110 15.84 -13.33 -10.08
CA LEU A 110 14.89 -14.23 -9.47
C LEU A 110 14.52 -13.61 -8.10
N LEU A 111 13.30 -13.06 -7.98
CA LEU A 111 12.80 -12.50 -6.74
C LEU A 111 13.15 -13.47 -5.61
N PRO A 112 13.96 -13.09 -4.62
CA PRO A 112 14.19 -13.94 -3.48
C PRO A 112 12.82 -14.29 -2.92
N ALA A 113 12.67 -15.46 -2.35
CA ALA A 113 11.40 -15.90 -1.78
C ALA A 113 10.93 -14.83 -0.78
N ILE A 114 10.05 -13.94 -1.24
CA ILE A 114 9.54 -12.83 -0.45
C ILE A 114 8.74 -13.44 0.67
N CYS A 115 9.22 -13.29 1.87
CA CYS A 115 8.49 -13.70 3.06
C CYS A 115 7.39 -12.67 3.32
N LEU A 116 6.27 -12.77 2.60
CA LEU A 116 5.11 -11.91 2.85
C LEU A 116 4.51 -12.27 4.20
N ARG A 117 4.38 -11.27 5.05
CA ARG A 117 3.64 -11.37 6.30
C ARG A 117 2.18 -11.01 6.07
N ILE A 118 1.33 -11.65 6.85
CA ILE A 118 -0.10 -11.34 6.89
C ILE A 118 -0.42 -10.91 8.31
N ASP A 119 -0.81 -9.67 8.47
CA ASP A 119 -1.14 -9.08 9.76
C ASP A 119 -2.59 -8.58 9.79
N ALA A 120 -3.28 -8.79 10.91
CA ALA A 120 -4.58 -8.22 11.18
C ALA A 120 -4.40 -6.97 12.05
N LEU A 121 -4.32 -5.81 11.42
CA LEU A 121 -4.20 -4.53 12.09
C LEU A 121 -5.57 -3.89 12.31
N LYS A 122 -5.67 -3.07 13.37
CA LYS A 122 -6.82 -2.18 13.55
C LYS A 122 -6.81 -1.12 12.45
N PHE A 123 -7.98 -0.63 12.06
CA PHE A 123 -8.10 0.32 10.95
C PHE A 123 -7.27 1.61 11.16
N ASN A 124 -7.14 2.09 12.40
CA ASN A 124 -6.27 3.23 12.71
C ASN A 124 -4.78 2.89 12.56
N GLU A 125 -4.39 1.67 12.87
CA GLU A 125 -3.01 1.21 12.67
C GLU A 125 -2.67 1.08 11.17
N ILE A 126 -3.66 0.72 10.35
CA ILE A 126 -3.51 0.72 8.88
C ILE A 126 -3.26 2.14 8.37
N LYS A 127 -4.00 3.14 8.88
CA LYS A 127 -3.76 4.55 8.53
C LYS A 127 -2.38 5.04 8.98
N ASP A 128 -1.97 4.67 10.19
CA ASP A 128 -0.64 5.00 10.71
C ASP A 128 0.47 4.36 9.85
N LEU A 129 0.27 3.10 9.43
CA LEU A 129 1.22 2.41 8.54
C LEU A 129 1.27 3.07 7.16
N ALA A 130 0.11 3.41 6.58
CA ALA A 130 0.05 4.13 5.32
C ALA A 130 0.75 5.50 5.41
N LYS A 131 0.53 6.23 6.52
CA LYS A 131 1.22 7.51 6.78
C LYS A 131 2.73 7.33 6.81
N LEU A 132 3.20 6.32 7.55
CA LEU A 132 4.63 6.00 7.63
C LEU A 132 5.21 5.72 6.24
N LEU A 133 4.56 4.87 5.45
CA LEU A 133 5.03 4.49 4.13
C LEU A 133 5.10 5.68 3.16
N MET A 134 4.12 6.57 3.19
CA MET A 134 4.08 7.75 2.33
C MET A 134 5.10 8.84 2.73
N LEU A 135 5.44 8.95 4.02
CA LEU A 135 6.36 9.98 4.51
C LEU A 135 7.81 9.49 4.66
N TYR A 136 8.01 8.16 4.68
CA TYR A 136 9.31 7.55 4.97
C TYR A 136 9.89 6.80 3.76
N THR A 137 9.54 7.23 2.57
CA THR A 137 9.76 6.53 1.30
C THR A 137 11.19 6.09 1.01
N TYR A 138 12.18 6.81 1.50
CA TYR A 138 13.59 6.52 1.18
C TYR A 138 14.25 5.45 2.06
N SER A 139 13.57 5.00 3.10
CA SER A 139 14.14 4.09 4.11
C SER A 139 13.38 2.76 4.25
N LEU A 140 12.33 2.54 3.46
CA LEU A 140 11.51 1.34 3.53
C LEU A 140 11.43 0.66 2.16
N ASN A 141 11.75 -0.64 2.09
CA ASN A 141 11.44 -1.44 0.92
C ASN A 141 9.94 -1.77 0.93
N GLU A 142 9.20 -1.36 -0.12
CA GLU A 142 7.80 -0.97 -0.06
C GLU A 142 6.84 -2.00 -0.62
N TRP A 143 6.83 -3.21 -0.11
CA TRP A 143 5.72 -4.08 -0.47
C TRP A 143 4.71 -4.13 0.66
N CYS A 144 3.65 -3.34 0.52
CA CYS A 144 2.57 -3.30 1.50
C CYS A 144 1.23 -3.14 0.81
N PHE A 145 0.34 -4.10 1.07
CA PHE A 145 -1.03 -4.10 0.53
C PHE A 145 -2.05 -4.15 1.66
N PHE A 146 -3.04 -3.29 1.56
CA PHE A 146 -4.24 -3.31 2.40
C PHE A 146 -5.33 -4.05 1.65
N ILE A 147 -5.68 -5.23 2.11
CA ILE A 147 -6.64 -6.12 1.46
C ILE A 147 -8.00 -5.95 2.08
N PHE A 148 -8.99 -5.61 1.25
CA PHE A 148 -10.40 -5.53 1.59
C PHE A 148 -11.15 -6.67 0.90
N PRO A 149 -11.28 -7.86 1.53
CA PRO A 149 -11.85 -9.05 0.88
C PRO A 149 -13.29 -8.85 0.41
N ASN A 150 -14.11 -8.13 1.20
CA ASN A 150 -15.50 -7.85 0.85
C ASN A 150 -15.67 -6.91 -0.35
N LEU A 151 -14.60 -6.20 -0.73
CA LEU A 151 -14.56 -5.34 -1.90
C LEU A 151 -13.77 -5.96 -3.04
N ASN A 152 -13.14 -7.12 -2.81
CA ASN A 152 -12.16 -7.74 -3.73
C ASN A 152 -11.07 -6.74 -4.18
N LEU A 153 -10.54 -5.97 -3.24
CA LEU A 153 -9.67 -4.85 -3.53
C LEU A 153 -8.38 -4.92 -2.71
N ALA A 154 -7.26 -4.73 -3.37
CA ALA A 154 -5.96 -4.48 -2.77
C ALA A 154 -5.54 -3.04 -3.03
N LEU A 155 -5.23 -2.32 -1.96
CA LEU A 155 -4.66 -0.98 -2.01
C LEU A 155 -3.20 -1.05 -1.60
N TYR A 156 -2.38 -0.22 -2.20
CA TYR A 156 -1.03 0.01 -1.75
C TYR A 156 -0.79 1.51 -1.57
N PRO A 157 -0.13 1.94 -0.47
CA PRO A 157 0.30 3.32 -0.31
C PRO A 157 1.24 3.68 -1.46
N HIS A 158 1.12 4.89 -1.96
CA HIS A 158 1.93 5.40 -3.04
C HIS A 158 2.78 6.53 -2.51
N ASP A 159 4.04 6.57 -2.88
CA ASP A 159 5.02 7.59 -2.49
C ASP A 159 4.62 9.01 -2.93
N GLU A 160 3.67 9.13 -3.85
CA GLU A 160 3.13 10.40 -4.34
C GLU A 160 1.86 10.86 -3.60
N ARG A 161 1.76 10.56 -2.28
CA ARG A 161 0.67 11.04 -1.42
C ARG A 161 -0.72 10.53 -1.82
N GLY A 162 -0.81 9.25 -2.07
CA GLY A 162 -2.05 8.63 -2.49
C GLY A 162 -2.08 7.13 -2.33
N PHE A 163 -2.94 6.49 -3.10
CA PHE A 163 -3.05 5.03 -3.11
C PHE A 163 -3.24 4.52 -4.52
N GLY A 164 -2.56 3.42 -4.82
CA GLY A 164 -2.81 2.62 -6.00
C GLY A 164 -3.72 1.43 -5.71
N TYR A 165 -4.35 0.90 -6.76
CA TYR A 165 -5.44 -0.07 -6.68
C TYR A 165 -5.26 -1.22 -7.62
N ILE A 166 -5.40 -2.44 -7.08
CA ILE A 166 -5.41 -3.68 -7.83
C ILE A 166 -6.71 -4.40 -7.45
N GLU A 167 -7.53 -4.75 -8.44
CA GLU A 167 -8.70 -5.57 -8.21
C GLU A 167 -8.29 -7.03 -8.05
N LEU A 168 -8.94 -7.73 -7.12
CA LEU A 168 -8.65 -9.13 -6.82
C LEU A 168 -9.52 -10.11 -7.62
N ASN A 169 -10.42 -9.58 -8.42
CA ASN A 169 -11.25 -10.31 -9.36
C ASN A 169 -11.43 -9.51 -10.66
N ASP A 170 -12.24 -9.98 -11.59
CA ASP A 170 -12.47 -9.30 -12.86
C ASP A 170 -13.54 -8.19 -12.79
N ASP A 171 -14.17 -7.95 -11.61
CA ASP A 171 -15.13 -6.85 -11.39
C ASP A 171 -14.44 -5.61 -10.82
N ILE A 172 -14.02 -4.72 -11.70
CA ILE A 172 -13.26 -3.49 -11.36
C ILE A 172 -14.09 -2.37 -10.71
N LYS A 173 -15.37 -2.63 -10.41
CA LYS A 173 -16.33 -1.60 -10.00
C LYS A 173 -15.96 -0.91 -8.68
N ASN A 174 -15.45 -1.67 -7.71
CA ASN A 174 -15.19 -1.11 -6.38
C ASN A 174 -14.00 -0.15 -6.38
N GLY A 175 -12.93 -0.48 -7.10
CA GLY A 175 -11.78 0.41 -7.26
C GLY A 175 -12.13 1.66 -8.06
N LEU A 176 -12.88 1.53 -9.15
CA LEU A 176 -13.38 2.68 -9.91
C LEU A 176 -14.25 3.60 -9.06
N ASN A 177 -15.17 3.06 -8.25
CA ASN A 177 -16.03 3.86 -7.37
C ASN A 177 -15.20 4.71 -6.38
N PHE A 178 -14.11 4.15 -5.86
CA PHE A 178 -13.25 4.92 -4.96
C PHE A 178 -12.46 5.99 -5.70
N LEU A 179 -11.89 5.69 -6.86
CA LEU A 179 -11.19 6.69 -7.67
C LEU A 179 -12.11 7.82 -8.12
N GLU A 180 -13.35 7.52 -8.50
CA GLU A 180 -14.37 8.53 -8.79
C GLU A 180 -14.77 9.35 -7.55
N PHE A 181 -14.74 8.73 -6.36
CA PHE A 181 -14.92 9.47 -5.11
C PHE A 181 -13.76 10.44 -4.86
N CYS A 182 -12.51 10.02 -5.11
CA CYS A 182 -11.32 10.86 -4.95
C CYS A 182 -11.27 12.03 -5.93
N LYS A 183 -11.78 11.88 -7.16
CA LYS A 183 -11.88 12.97 -8.15
C LYS A 183 -12.65 14.20 -7.66
N LYS A 184 -13.47 14.06 -6.62
CA LYS A 184 -14.23 15.18 -6.04
C LYS A 184 -13.38 16.08 -5.15
N GLU A 185 -12.21 15.61 -4.75
CA GLU A 185 -11.22 16.41 -4.02
C GLU A 185 -10.47 17.31 -5.02
N LYS A 186 -10.43 18.62 -4.71
CA LYS A 186 -9.92 19.65 -5.65
C LYS A 186 -8.48 19.38 -6.09
N ASN A 187 -7.66 18.87 -5.18
CA ASN A 187 -6.23 18.65 -5.41
C ASN A 187 -5.90 17.18 -5.71
N ALA A 188 -6.92 16.35 -5.99
CA ALA A 188 -6.69 14.96 -6.33
C ALA A 188 -6.50 14.79 -7.84
N LYS A 189 -5.34 14.32 -8.23
CA LYS A 189 -5.07 13.79 -9.57
C LYS A 189 -5.35 12.29 -9.57
N VAL A 190 -6.16 11.84 -10.50
CA VAL A 190 -6.52 10.43 -10.66
C VAL A 190 -6.04 9.93 -12.01
N VAL A 191 -5.28 8.84 -11.97
CA VAL A 191 -4.80 8.14 -13.16
C VAL A 191 -5.50 6.79 -13.24
N LEU A 192 -6.15 6.53 -14.37
CA LEU A 192 -6.79 5.25 -14.64
C LEU A 192 -5.99 4.48 -15.68
N ARG A 193 -6.03 3.16 -15.58
CA ARG A 193 -5.51 2.29 -16.64
C ARG A 193 -6.22 2.61 -17.96
N GLU A 194 -5.47 2.84 -19.01
CA GLU A 194 -6.05 2.92 -20.36
C GLU A 194 -6.75 1.60 -20.68
N GLN A 195 -8.06 1.67 -20.88
CA GLN A 195 -8.79 0.53 -21.42
C GLN A 195 -8.41 0.42 -22.89
N ASN A 196 -7.49 -0.49 -23.21
CA ASN A 196 -7.30 -0.90 -24.59
C ASN A 196 -8.64 -1.45 -25.08
N SER A 197 -9.38 -0.65 -25.81
CA SER A 197 -10.55 -1.09 -26.58
C SER A 197 -10.09 -2.19 -27.53
N LYS A 198 -10.46 -3.42 -27.19
CA LYS A 198 -10.31 -4.57 -28.10
C LYS A 198 -11.31 -4.49 -29.23
#